data_dc1868ad0cefca7e139a4552d55ab6b4
#
_entry.id   dc1868ad0cefca7e139a4552d55ab6b4
#
_cell.length_a   1.000
_cell.length_b   1.000
_cell.length_c   1.000
_cell.angle_alpha   90.00
_cell.angle_beta   90.00
_cell.angle_gamma   90.00
#
_symmetry.space_group_name_H-M   'P 1'
#
loop_
_entity.id
_entity.type
_entity.pdbx_description
1 polymer ?
#
loop_
_entity_poly.entity_id
_entity_poly.type
_entity_poly.pdbx_seq_one_letter_code
_entity_poly.pdbx_strand_id
1 'polypeptide(L)'
;MHMQSITAVLMLLAAPVALGYSAEELAAKNIVAKGGIEKLHAIKSVRLSGKLVLNGGMLQLDYVTLIKRPELVRYEAKLQGLTQVQAFDGSQAWQINPFMGRKDPEKLSADDAKGMGEDAADVIGALVDYKEKGYQLEYLGTEDVDGTEAYKLRVTRPNGDLIYVYLDPDYFLEIRTLSRRIEHGVPNETITDYGDYEKVDGVYLPLAQESGPKGSSDRQKVQFETAEINLVTDDTVFHFPAIPGNAPPRPVTSGRELHE
;
A
#
# COMPACT_ATOMS: atom_id res chain seq x y z
N MET A 1 33.95 76.50 -1.54
CA MET A 1 32.79 75.75 -1.11
C MET A 1 32.77 74.44 -1.94
N HIS A 2 33.37 73.37 -1.43
CA HIS A 2 33.50 72.10 -2.14
C HIS A 2 32.44 71.14 -1.57
N MET A 3 31.50 70.75 -2.45
CA MET A 3 30.45 69.79 -2.17
C MET A 3 30.98 68.41 -2.54
N GLN A 4 31.26 67.55 -1.53
CA GLN A 4 31.60 66.14 -1.75
C GLN A 4 30.34 65.33 -1.88
N SER A 5 30.15 64.71 -3.03
CA SER A 5 29.09 63.72 -3.31
C SER A 5 29.47 62.39 -2.69
N ILE A 6 28.70 61.90 -1.73
CA ILE A 6 28.84 60.56 -1.16
C ILE A 6 27.97 59.61 -2.00
N THR A 7 28.64 58.76 -2.79
CA THR A 7 27.97 57.65 -3.52
C THR A 7 27.80 56.46 -2.59
N ALA A 8 26.59 56.20 -2.16
CA ALA A 8 26.29 55.01 -1.38
C ALA A 8 26.19 53.77 -2.32
N VAL A 9 27.12 52.83 -2.17
CA VAL A 9 27.10 51.53 -2.82
C VAL A 9 26.18 50.60 -2.03
N LEU A 10 25.01 50.29 -2.60
CA LEU A 10 24.07 49.33 -2.03
C LEU A 10 24.57 47.93 -2.39
N MET A 11 25.22 47.21 -1.47
CA MET A 11 25.54 45.79 -1.59
C MET A 11 24.26 44.97 -1.41
N LEU A 12 23.71 44.43 -2.50
CA LEU A 12 22.71 43.39 -2.45
C LEU A 12 23.35 42.07 -1.96
N LEU A 13 23.16 41.76 -0.70
CA LEU A 13 23.46 40.43 -0.16
C LEU A 13 22.43 39.45 -0.74
N ALA A 14 22.79 38.71 -1.78
CA ALA A 14 22.05 37.53 -2.25
C ALA A 14 22.23 36.46 -1.15
N ALA A 15 21.18 36.24 -0.35
CA ALA A 15 21.13 35.09 0.53
C ALA A 15 21.24 33.79 -0.32
N PRO A 16 22.07 32.82 0.09
CA PRO A 16 22.07 31.52 -0.60
C PRO A 16 20.67 30.92 -0.46
N VAL A 17 19.98 30.73 -1.57
CA VAL A 17 18.80 29.87 -1.62
C VAL A 17 19.31 28.48 -1.29
N ALA A 18 19.01 27.98 -0.11
CA ALA A 18 19.18 26.57 0.20
C ALA A 18 18.32 25.82 -0.81
N LEU A 19 18.94 25.21 -1.81
CA LEU A 19 18.30 24.32 -2.76
C LEU A 19 17.88 23.07 -1.98
N GLY A 20 16.68 23.10 -1.42
CA GLY A 20 16.02 21.93 -0.89
C GLY A 20 15.67 20.98 -2.06
N TYR A 21 15.46 19.71 -1.74
CA TYR A 21 15.00 18.74 -2.74
C TYR A 21 13.66 19.16 -3.34
N SER A 22 13.47 18.85 -4.63
CA SER A 22 12.16 18.86 -5.25
C SER A 22 11.39 17.56 -4.91
N ALA A 23 10.08 17.55 -5.15
CA ALA A 23 9.26 16.36 -4.95
C ALA A 23 9.73 15.19 -5.83
N GLU A 24 10.09 15.49 -7.08
CA GLU A 24 10.62 14.52 -8.04
C GLU A 24 11.96 13.93 -7.60
N GLU A 25 12.86 14.76 -7.07
CA GLU A 25 14.16 14.30 -6.56
C GLU A 25 13.99 13.38 -5.36
N LEU A 26 13.06 13.69 -4.43
CA LEU A 26 12.75 12.83 -3.29
C LEU A 26 12.14 11.49 -3.73
N ALA A 27 11.21 11.51 -4.69
CA ALA A 27 10.66 10.29 -5.26
C ALA A 27 11.74 9.43 -5.94
N ALA A 28 12.64 10.04 -6.72
CA ALA A 28 13.75 9.34 -7.35
C ALA A 28 14.71 8.74 -6.32
N LYS A 29 15.03 9.46 -5.23
CA LYS A 29 15.86 8.93 -4.13
C LYS A 29 15.20 7.75 -3.44
N ASN A 30 13.88 7.81 -3.18
CA ASN A 30 13.13 6.70 -2.61
C ASN A 30 13.18 5.46 -3.53
N ILE A 31 12.94 5.63 -4.83
CA ILE A 31 13.01 4.55 -5.82
C ILE A 31 14.41 3.89 -5.81
N VAL A 32 15.48 4.71 -5.79
CA VAL A 32 16.87 4.20 -5.70
C VAL A 32 17.09 3.47 -4.39
N ALA A 33 16.66 4.02 -3.26
CA ALA A 33 16.78 3.42 -1.94
C ALA A 33 16.09 2.05 -1.85
N LYS A 34 14.93 1.91 -2.49
CA LYS A 34 14.17 0.64 -2.55
C LYS A 34 14.79 -0.41 -3.47
N GLY A 35 15.83 -0.09 -4.24
CA GLY A 35 16.55 -1.05 -5.10
C GLY A 35 16.60 -0.69 -6.57
N GLY A 36 15.98 0.42 -6.98
CA GLY A 36 15.97 0.98 -8.32
C GLY A 36 14.78 0.53 -9.16
N ILE A 37 14.42 1.38 -10.13
CA ILE A 37 13.19 1.25 -10.91
C ILE A 37 13.09 -0.07 -11.68
N GLU A 38 14.19 -0.56 -12.24
CA GLU A 38 14.20 -1.80 -13.02
C GLU A 38 13.79 -3.01 -12.18
N LYS A 39 14.31 -3.11 -10.94
CA LYS A 39 13.97 -4.21 -10.03
C LYS A 39 12.55 -4.08 -9.51
N LEU A 40 12.10 -2.85 -9.20
CA LEU A 40 10.73 -2.59 -8.77
C LEU A 40 9.73 -2.95 -9.88
N HIS A 41 10.02 -2.64 -11.13
CA HIS A 41 9.20 -3.04 -12.29
C HIS A 41 9.22 -4.55 -12.55
N ALA A 42 10.30 -5.25 -12.20
CA ALA A 42 10.38 -6.70 -12.32
C ALA A 42 9.49 -7.45 -11.31
N ILE A 43 8.99 -6.77 -10.26
CA ILE A 43 8.07 -7.35 -9.29
C ILE A 43 6.69 -7.53 -9.93
N LYS A 44 6.27 -8.78 -10.08
CA LYS A 44 4.93 -9.16 -10.56
C LYS A 44 4.01 -9.59 -9.42
N SER A 45 4.59 -10.18 -8.37
CA SER A 45 3.86 -10.57 -7.17
C SER A 45 4.74 -10.46 -5.93
N VAL A 46 4.10 -10.22 -4.79
CA VAL A 46 4.73 -10.20 -3.46
C VAL A 46 3.87 -11.04 -2.53
N ARG A 47 4.49 -11.98 -1.83
CA ARG A 47 3.89 -12.70 -0.72
C ARG A 47 4.67 -12.39 0.54
N LEU A 48 3.95 -11.91 1.56
CA LEU A 48 4.49 -11.67 2.89
C LEU A 48 3.77 -12.60 3.85
N SER A 49 4.50 -13.28 4.73
CA SER A 49 3.91 -14.17 5.75
C SER A 49 4.50 -13.86 7.11
N GLY A 50 3.68 -13.86 8.15
CA GLY A 50 4.09 -13.52 9.50
C GLY A 50 2.94 -13.52 10.48
N LYS A 51 2.93 -12.57 11.41
CA LYS A 51 1.96 -12.47 12.50
C LYS A 51 1.22 -11.13 12.47
N LEU A 52 -0.10 -11.20 12.56
CA LEU A 52 -0.95 -10.06 12.89
C LEU A 52 -1.14 -10.04 14.41
N VAL A 53 -0.76 -8.94 15.03
CA VAL A 53 -0.78 -8.74 16.47
C VAL A 53 -1.85 -7.70 16.80
N LEU A 54 -2.81 -8.09 17.61
CA LEU A 54 -3.96 -7.28 17.99
C LEU A 54 -4.00 -7.09 19.52
N ASN A 55 -4.78 -6.11 19.96
CA ASN A 55 -5.05 -5.85 21.39
C ASN A 55 -3.76 -5.75 22.23
N GLY A 56 -2.76 -5.01 21.75
CA GLY A 56 -1.49 -4.84 22.48
C GLY A 56 -0.68 -6.11 22.67
N GLY A 57 -0.82 -7.10 21.78
CA GLY A 57 -0.05 -8.35 21.83
C GLY A 57 -0.80 -9.54 22.44
N MET A 58 -2.01 -9.34 22.96
CA MET A 58 -2.80 -10.42 23.58
C MET A 58 -3.33 -11.44 22.56
N LEU A 59 -3.49 -11.04 21.30
CA LEU A 59 -3.98 -11.89 20.24
C LEU A 59 -3.02 -11.86 19.06
N GLN A 60 -2.56 -13.04 18.63
CA GLN A 60 -1.69 -13.20 17.47
C GLN A 60 -2.31 -14.21 16.50
N LEU A 61 -2.38 -13.83 15.24
CA LEU A 61 -2.87 -14.65 14.15
C LEU A 61 -1.74 -14.89 13.15
N ASP A 62 -1.68 -16.07 12.54
CA ASP A 62 -0.86 -16.23 11.34
C ASP A 62 -1.45 -15.36 10.24
N TYR A 63 -0.60 -14.56 9.59
CA TYR A 63 -1.05 -13.60 8.61
C TYR A 63 -0.28 -13.72 7.30
N VAL A 64 -1.00 -13.71 6.20
CA VAL A 64 -0.43 -13.77 4.85
C VAL A 64 -1.05 -12.68 4.00
N THR A 65 -0.18 -11.90 3.36
CA THR A 65 -0.55 -10.98 2.27
C THR A 65 0.00 -11.53 0.97
N LEU A 66 -0.84 -11.68 -0.03
CA LEU A 66 -0.46 -12.05 -1.39
C LEU A 66 -1.02 -10.99 -2.34
N ILE A 67 -0.12 -10.31 -3.05
CA ILE A 67 -0.48 -9.30 -4.04
C ILE A 67 0.17 -9.68 -5.36
N LYS A 68 -0.63 -9.67 -6.44
CA LYS A 68 -0.15 -9.86 -7.80
C LYS A 68 -0.59 -8.67 -8.65
N ARG A 69 0.39 -8.00 -9.23
CA ARG A 69 0.13 -6.85 -10.08
C ARG A 69 -0.64 -7.23 -11.34
N PRO A 70 -1.51 -6.35 -11.87
CA PRO A 70 -1.69 -4.97 -11.39
C PRO A 70 -2.63 -4.82 -10.19
N GLU A 71 -3.59 -5.73 -9.93
CA GLU A 71 -4.70 -5.43 -9.01
C GLU A 71 -5.21 -6.63 -8.20
N LEU A 72 -4.51 -7.76 -8.20
CA LEU A 72 -4.96 -8.94 -7.45
C LEU A 72 -4.45 -8.90 -6.02
N VAL A 73 -5.34 -9.07 -5.06
CA VAL A 73 -5.02 -9.02 -3.61
C VAL A 73 -5.69 -10.17 -2.88
N ARG A 74 -4.95 -10.75 -1.93
CA ARG A 74 -5.50 -11.73 -0.98
C ARG A 74 -4.81 -11.56 0.37
N TYR A 75 -5.62 -11.43 1.41
CA TYR A 75 -5.24 -11.42 2.80
C TYR A 75 -5.81 -12.65 3.50
N GLU A 76 -4.99 -13.32 4.31
CA GLU A 76 -5.44 -14.42 5.15
C GLU A 76 -5.00 -14.18 6.60
N ALA A 77 -5.92 -14.36 7.55
CA ALA A 77 -5.63 -14.38 8.98
C ALA A 77 -6.12 -15.70 9.58
N LYS A 78 -5.21 -16.44 10.24
CA LYS A 78 -5.50 -17.79 10.77
C LYS A 78 -5.37 -17.82 12.28
N LEU A 79 -6.37 -18.39 12.93
CA LEU A 79 -6.38 -18.61 14.38
C LEU A 79 -7.16 -19.88 14.71
N GLN A 80 -6.56 -20.78 15.47
CA GLN A 80 -7.22 -21.99 16.00
C GLN A 80 -7.98 -22.82 14.94
N GLY A 81 -7.39 -22.96 13.75
CA GLY A 81 -7.97 -23.73 12.66
C GLY A 81 -9.03 -22.98 11.83
N LEU A 82 -9.41 -21.77 12.23
CA LEU A 82 -10.25 -20.88 11.44
C LEU A 82 -9.37 -19.98 10.56
N THR A 83 -9.83 -19.70 9.34
CA THR A 83 -9.14 -18.79 8.41
C THR A 83 -10.12 -17.73 7.92
N GLN A 84 -9.85 -16.48 8.25
CA GLN A 84 -10.46 -15.33 7.57
C GLN A 84 -9.73 -15.11 6.27
N VAL A 85 -10.48 -14.81 5.22
CA VAL A 85 -9.95 -14.47 3.90
C VAL A 85 -10.62 -13.19 3.42
N GLN A 86 -9.84 -12.28 2.85
CA GLN A 86 -10.33 -11.18 2.03
C GLN A 86 -9.56 -11.21 0.71
N ALA A 87 -10.24 -11.08 -0.41
CA ALA A 87 -9.59 -11.07 -1.71
C ALA A 87 -10.28 -10.14 -2.70
N PHE A 88 -9.49 -9.68 -3.68
CA PHE A 88 -9.93 -8.85 -4.80
C PHE A 88 -9.33 -9.41 -6.09
N ASP A 89 -10.18 -9.61 -7.11
CA ASP A 89 -9.80 -10.23 -8.38
C ASP A 89 -9.61 -9.21 -9.53
N GLY A 90 -9.47 -7.93 -9.19
CA GLY A 90 -9.42 -6.83 -10.15
C GLY A 90 -10.80 -6.24 -10.50
N SER A 91 -11.87 -6.91 -10.12
CA SER A 91 -13.25 -6.46 -10.39
C SER A 91 -14.15 -6.51 -9.17
N GLN A 92 -14.02 -7.54 -8.35
CA GLN A 92 -14.86 -7.80 -7.19
C GLN A 92 -14.03 -8.18 -5.97
N ALA A 93 -14.32 -7.52 -4.84
CA ALA A 93 -13.81 -7.94 -3.55
C ALA A 93 -14.81 -8.87 -2.84
N TRP A 94 -14.28 -9.80 -2.05
CA TRP A 94 -15.04 -10.74 -1.27
C TRP A 94 -14.32 -11.13 0.02
N GLN A 95 -15.06 -11.70 0.96
CA GLN A 95 -14.49 -12.23 2.19
C GLN A 95 -15.17 -13.52 2.65
N ILE A 96 -14.43 -14.26 3.49
CA ILE A 96 -14.95 -15.28 4.40
C ILE A 96 -14.48 -14.87 5.80
N ASN A 97 -15.40 -14.69 6.75
CA ASN A 97 -15.05 -14.26 8.11
C ASN A 97 -15.66 -15.18 9.18
N PRO A 98 -15.03 -16.34 9.46
CA PRO A 98 -15.51 -17.30 10.42
C PRO A 98 -15.45 -16.78 11.87
N PHE A 99 -14.61 -15.77 12.16
CA PHE A 99 -14.53 -15.13 13.49
C PHE A 99 -15.80 -14.36 13.83
N MET A 100 -16.55 -13.91 12.80
CA MET A 100 -17.86 -13.27 12.94
C MET A 100 -19.03 -14.25 12.66
N GLY A 101 -18.76 -15.57 12.66
CA GLY A 101 -19.75 -16.60 12.37
C GLY A 101 -20.12 -16.77 10.90
N ARG A 102 -19.49 -16.03 9.98
CA ARG A 102 -19.74 -16.04 8.52
C ARG A 102 -18.77 -17.00 7.85
N LYS A 103 -19.24 -18.21 7.54
CA LYS A 103 -18.43 -19.28 6.94
C LYS A 103 -18.51 -19.33 5.42
N ASP A 104 -19.56 -18.73 4.86
CA ASP A 104 -19.76 -18.66 3.41
C ASP A 104 -19.09 -17.38 2.85
N PRO A 105 -18.62 -17.42 1.60
CA PRO A 105 -18.07 -16.25 0.95
C PRO A 105 -19.16 -15.20 0.71
N GLU A 106 -18.86 -13.95 1.02
CA GLU A 106 -19.72 -12.81 0.79
C GLU A 106 -18.98 -11.71 0.00
N LYS A 107 -19.72 -10.98 -0.83
CA LYS A 107 -19.17 -9.86 -1.58
C LYS A 107 -18.96 -8.67 -0.64
N LEU A 108 -17.84 -8.01 -0.80
CA LEU A 108 -17.55 -6.74 -0.15
C LEU A 108 -18.14 -5.57 -0.94
N SER A 109 -18.19 -4.40 -0.31
CA SER A 109 -18.69 -3.18 -0.95
C SER A 109 -17.77 -2.72 -2.10
N ALA A 110 -18.28 -1.80 -2.93
CA ALA A 110 -17.48 -1.18 -3.97
C ALA A 110 -16.34 -0.32 -3.39
N ASP A 111 -16.57 0.31 -2.23
CA ASP A 111 -15.53 1.10 -1.53
C ASP A 111 -14.42 0.19 -1.00
N ASP A 112 -14.75 -0.97 -0.42
CA ASP A 112 -13.75 -1.96 0.00
C ASP A 112 -12.95 -2.48 -1.20
N ALA A 113 -13.63 -2.83 -2.30
CA ALA A 113 -12.99 -3.28 -3.54
C ALA A 113 -12.03 -2.21 -4.09
N LYS A 114 -12.45 -0.94 -4.11
CA LYS A 114 -11.60 0.19 -4.50
C LYS A 114 -10.36 0.28 -3.62
N GLY A 115 -10.52 0.23 -2.29
CA GLY A 115 -9.40 0.29 -1.35
C GLY A 115 -8.38 -0.82 -1.58
N MET A 116 -8.84 -2.06 -1.75
CA MET A 116 -7.95 -3.20 -2.03
C MET A 116 -7.22 -3.05 -3.37
N GLY A 117 -7.89 -2.59 -4.43
CA GLY A 117 -7.26 -2.32 -5.72
C GLY A 117 -6.18 -1.23 -5.65
N GLU A 118 -6.45 -0.17 -4.91
CA GLU A 118 -5.48 0.91 -4.68
C GLU A 118 -4.25 0.43 -3.89
N ASP A 119 -4.44 -0.41 -2.88
CA ASP A 119 -3.34 -0.98 -2.11
C ASP A 119 -2.49 -1.92 -2.98
N ALA A 120 -3.11 -2.67 -3.89
CA ALA A 120 -2.39 -3.49 -4.87
C ALA A 120 -1.58 -2.67 -5.86
N ALA A 121 -2.15 -1.59 -6.39
CA ALA A 121 -1.48 -0.70 -7.32
C ALA A 121 -0.24 -0.04 -6.70
N ASP A 122 -0.26 0.17 -5.38
CA ASP A 122 0.81 0.81 -4.63
C ASP A 122 1.69 -0.17 -3.85
N VAL A 123 1.62 -1.48 -4.10
CA VAL A 123 2.40 -2.52 -3.39
C VAL A 123 3.91 -2.28 -3.42
N ILE A 124 4.42 -1.64 -4.47
CA ILE A 124 5.84 -1.24 -4.60
C ILE A 124 6.08 0.21 -4.21
N GLY A 125 5.07 0.88 -3.62
CA GLY A 125 5.09 2.27 -3.16
C GLY A 125 4.33 3.24 -4.07
N ALA A 126 3.68 4.22 -3.45
CA ALA A 126 2.89 5.24 -4.15
C ALA A 126 3.74 6.19 -5.01
N LEU A 127 5.05 6.31 -4.71
CA LEU A 127 5.98 7.15 -5.45
C LEU A 127 6.51 6.49 -6.74
N VAL A 128 6.35 5.18 -6.88
CA VAL A 128 6.76 4.45 -8.10
C VAL A 128 5.68 4.63 -9.16
N ASP A 129 6.09 5.01 -10.36
CA ASP A 129 5.20 5.22 -11.50
C ASP A 129 4.06 6.22 -11.21
N TYR A 130 4.31 7.21 -10.33
CA TYR A 130 3.26 8.14 -9.90
C TYR A 130 2.69 8.95 -11.09
N LYS A 131 3.51 9.29 -12.09
CA LYS A 131 3.06 10.01 -13.31
C LYS A 131 2.19 9.13 -14.19
N GLU A 132 2.62 7.89 -14.42
CA GLU A 132 1.92 6.89 -15.22
C GLU A 132 0.56 6.52 -14.59
N LYS A 133 0.52 6.48 -13.25
CA LYS A 133 -0.72 6.30 -12.48
C LYS A 133 -1.63 7.56 -12.47
N GLY A 134 -1.17 8.68 -13.05
CA GLY A 134 -1.88 9.95 -13.03
C GLY A 134 -1.89 10.65 -11.67
N TYR A 135 -0.98 10.29 -10.77
CA TYR A 135 -0.86 10.91 -9.46
C TYR A 135 -0.14 12.27 -9.57
N GLN A 136 -0.57 13.22 -8.76
CA GLN A 136 0.13 14.48 -8.56
C GLN A 136 1.00 14.40 -7.32
N LEU A 137 2.21 14.92 -7.40
CA LEU A 137 3.19 14.88 -6.32
C LEU A 137 3.57 16.29 -5.90
N GLU A 138 3.64 16.53 -4.58
CA GLU A 138 4.06 17.80 -4.01
C GLU A 138 4.92 17.56 -2.77
N TYR A 139 6.02 18.30 -2.65
CA TYR A 139 6.85 18.32 -1.44
C TYR A 139 6.33 19.39 -0.48
N LEU A 140 6.04 19.02 0.75
CA LEU A 140 5.44 19.89 1.78
C LEU A 140 6.45 20.36 2.84
N GLY A 141 7.73 20.09 2.66
CA GLY A 141 8.76 20.35 3.68
C GLY A 141 9.02 19.13 4.56
N THR A 142 9.57 19.37 5.74
CA THR A 142 9.83 18.33 6.74
C THR A 142 8.78 18.33 7.84
N GLU A 143 8.59 17.18 8.49
CA GLU A 143 7.72 17.02 9.66
C GLU A 143 8.34 15.98 10.59
N ASP A 144 8.25 16.22 11.91
CA ASP A 144 8.72 15.27 12.90
C ASP A 144 7.83 14.02 12.93
N VAL A 145 8.47 12.87 12.79
CA VAL A 145 7.85 11.56 12.92
C VAL A 145 8.60 10.80 14.02
N ASP A 146 8.05 10.82 15.23
CA ASP A 146 8.62 10.15 16.39
C ASP A 146 10.10 10.46 16.66
N GLY A 147 10.49 11.74 16.47
CA GLY A 147 11.85 12.25 16.66
C GLY A 147 12.72 12.23 15.39
N THR A 148 12.19 11.80 14.25
CA THR A 148 12.86 11.86 12.94
C THR A 148 12.26 12.99 12.11
N GLU A 149 13.08 13.94 11.67
CA GLU A 149 12.67 15.04 10.78
C GLU A 149 12.53 14.52 9.33
N ALA A 150 11.39 13.90 9.04
CA ALA A 150 11.12 13.23 7.78
C ALA A 150 10.73 14.18 6.65
N TYR A 151 11.13 13.88 5.41
CA TYR A 151 10.60 14.57 4.23
C TYR A 151 9.16 14.18 3.98
N LYS A 152 8.26 15.18 3.92
CA LYS A 152 6.83 14.98 3.72
C LYS A 152 6.43 15.27 2.29
N LEU A 153 5.94 14.26 1.61
CA LEU A 153 5.38 14.35 0.27
C LEU A 153 3.86 14.17 0.31
N ARG A 154 3.13 14.88 -0.52
CA ARG A 154 1.71 14.65 -0.77
C ARG A 154 1.54 14.05 -2.16
N VAL A 155 0.91 12.89 -2.21
CA VAL A 155 0.44 12.24 -3.43
C VAL A 155 -1.06 12.42 -3.52
N THR A 156 -1.56 13.02 -4.61
CA THR A 156 -2.97 13.15 -4.89
C THR A 156 -3.34 12.21 -6.02
N ARG A 157 -4.24 11.26 -5.74
CA ARG A 157 -4.76 10.31 -6.72
C ARG A 157 -5.79 10.96 -7.66
N PRO A 158 -6.06 10.42 -8.85
CA PRO A 158 -7.05 10.98 -9.78
C PRO A 158 -8.47 11.09 -9.21
N ASN A 159 -8.83 10.25 -8.25
CA ASN A 159 -10.11 10.28 -7.55
C ASN A 159 -10.19 11.30 -6.40
N GLY A 160 -9.09 12.04 -6.16
CA GLY A 160 -8.99 13.04 -5.09
C GLY A 160 -8.50 12.49 -3.74
N ASP A 161 -8.33 11.18 -3.59
CA ASP A 161 -7.75 10.61 -2.37
C ASP A 161 -6.29 11.04 -2.20
N LEU A 162 -5.87 11.21 -0.95
CA LEU A 162 -4.54 11.72 -0.61
C LEU A 162 -3.73 10.65 0.10
N ILE A 163 -2.44 10.61 -0.21
CA ILE A 163 -1.44 9.88 0.58
C ILE A 163 -0.33 10.87 0.94
N TYR A 164 -0.06 11.03 2.23
CA TYR A 164 1.14 11.70 2.69
C TYR A 164 2.19 10.62 2.95
N VAL A 165 3.34 10.75 2.29
CA VAL A 165 4.48 9.85 2.41
C VAL A 165 5.57 10.55 3.17
N TYR A 166 6.07 9.93 4.22
CA TYR A 166 7.14 10.45 5.05
C TYR A 166 8.39 9.61 4.83
N LEU A 167 9.44 10.23 4.31
CA LEU A 167 10.69 9.57 3.99
C LEU A 167 11.74 9.88 5.05
N ASP A 168 12.45 8.83 5.47
CA ASP A 168 13.65 8.96 6.31
C ASP A 168 14.67 9.88 5.64
N PRO A 169 15.30 10.84 6.36
CA PRO A 169 16.22 11.80 5.77
C PRO A 169 17.55 11.18 5.30
N ASP A 170 17.97 10.07 5.88
CA ASP A 170 19.25 9.43 5.59
C ASP A 170 19.10 8.30 4.56
N TYR A 171 18.06 7.51 4.69
CA TYR A 171 17.83 6.31 3.86
C TYR A 171 16.81 6.50 2.74
N PHE A 172 15.97 7.54 2.78
CA PHE A 172 14.90 7.82 1.82
C PHE A 172 13.86 6.70 1.68
N LEU A 173 13.79 5.78 2.64
CA LEU A 173 12.73 4.79 2.75
C LEU A 173 11.51 5.40 3.45
N GLU A 174 10.32 4.86 3.16
CA GLU A 174 9.10 5.29 3.84
C GLU A 174 9.15 4.86 5.31
N ILE A 175 8.99 5.79 6.24
CA ILE A 175 8.84 5.49 7.67
C ILE A 175 7.39 5.58 8.12
N ARG A 176 6.57 6.38 7.40
CA ARG A 176 5.14 6.54 7.66
C ARG A 176 4.39 6.88 6.37
N THR A 177 3.16 6.42 6.29
CA THR A 177 2.16 7.01 5.39
C THR A 177 0.93 7.43 6.18
N LEU A 178 0.24 8.47 5.70
CA LEU A 178 -1.10 8.86 6.14
C LEU A 178 -1.98 8.89 4.91
N SER A 179 -2.91 7.94 4.79
CA SER A 179 -3.91 7.94 3.75
C SER A 179 -5.17 8.68 4.20
N ARG A 180 -5.75 9.47 3.29
CA ARG A 180 -7.05 10.12 3.49
C ARG A 180 -7.95 9.74 2.31
N ARG A 181 -9.02 9.02 2.60
CA ARG A 181 -9.98 8.50 1.63
C ARG A 181 -11.40 8.86 2.06
N ILE A 182 -12.33 8.90 1.11
CA ILE A 182 -13.76 8.90 1.44
C ILE A 182 -14.24 7.44 1.36
N GLU A 183 -14.64 6.88 2.49
CA GLU A 183 -15.15 5.51 2.61
C GLU A 183 -16.58 5.57 3.14
N HIS A 184 -17.53 4.96 2.42
CA HIS A 184 -18.96 5.01 2.76
C HIS A 184 -19.49 6.44 2.98
N GLY A 185 -18.94 7.42 2.24
CA GLY A 185 -19.30 8.83 2.33
C GLY A 185 -18.70 9.59 3.52
N VAL A 186 -17.82 8.95 4.29
CA VAL A 186 -17.16 9.56 5.45
C VAL A 186 -15.64 9.66 5.20
N PRO A 187 -15.01 10.82 5.52
CA PRO A 187 -13.55 10.92 5.50
C PRO A 187 -12.93 9.95 6.50
N ASN A 188 -12.02 9.12 6.02
CA ASN A 188 -11.22 8.20 6.81
C ASN A 188 -9.74 8.55 6.68
N GLU A 189 -9.04 8.66 7.82
CA GLU A 189 -7.59 8.89 7.87
C GLU A 189 -6.92 7.70 8.57
N THR A 190 -6.05 7.00 7.84
CA THR A 190 -5.29 5.86 8.36
C THR A 190 -3.81 6.18 8.34
N ILE A 191 -3.14 6.00 9.47
CA ILE A 191 -1.67 6.04 9.58
C ILE A 191 -1.14 4.62 9.48
N THR A 192 -0.06 4.45 8.71
CA THR A 192 0.74 3.22 8.69
C THR A 192 2.20 3.58 8.90
N ASP A 193 2.80 3.04 9.93
CA ASP A 193 4.24 3.11 10.20
C ASP A 193 4.92 1.87 9.64
N TYR A 194 6.12 2.05 9.09
CA TYR A 194 6.92 1.01 8.46
C TYR A 194 8.27 0.87 9.16
N GLY A 195 8.73 -0.37 9.29
CA GLY A 195 10.02 -0.68 9.87
C GLY A 195 10.58 -2.01 9.39
N ASP A 196 11.72 -2.42 9.96
CA ASP A 196 12.36 -3.68 9.69
C ASP A 196 12.54 -3.95 8.19
N TYR A 197 13.11 -2.97 7.48
CA TYR A 197 13.35 -3.10 6.05
C TYR A 197 14.41 -4.16 5.76
N GLU A 198 14.02 -5.19 5.01
CA GLU A 198 14.92 -6.23 4.56
C GLU A 198 15.05 -6.27 3.04
N LYS A 199 16.22 -6.70 2.59
CA LYS A 199 16.54 -6.81 1.16
C LYS A 199 16.15 -8.19 0.63
N VAL A 200 15.14 -8.26 -0.22
CA VAL A 200 14.62 -9.47 -0.87
C VAL A 200 14.82 -9.32 -2.38
N ASP A 201 15.57 -10.21 -3.00
CA ASP A 201 15.89 -10.20 -4.45
C ASP A 201 16.38 -8.82 -4.96
N GLY A 202 17.05 -8.08 -4.07
CA GLY A 202 17.66 -6.79 -4.38
C GLY A 202 16.74 -5.58 -4.25
N VAL A 203 15.50 -5.75 -3.76
CA VAL A 203 14.60 -4.67 -3.35
C VAL A 203 14.41 -4.66 -1.84
N TYR A 204 14.21 -3.48 -1.24
CA TYR A 204 13.90 -3.35 0.17
C TYR A 204 12.39 -3.33 0.39
N LEU A 205 11.92 -4.24 1.25
CA LEU A 205 10.52 -4.38 1.68
C LEU A 205 10.42 -4.18 3.20
N PRO A 206 9.42 -3.46 3.71
CA PRO A 206 9.18 -3.34 5.15
C PRO A 206 8.58 -4.64 5.68
N LEU A 207 9.21 -5.23 6.70
CA LEU A 207 8.71 -6.43 7.37
C LEU A 207 7.92 -6.12 8.65
N ALA A 208 7.96 -4.88 9.15
CA ALA A 208 7.10 -4.41 10.21
C ALA A 208 6.15 -3.32 9.70
N GLN A 209 4.88 -3.45 10.03
CA GLN A 209 3.85 -2.46 9.73
C GLN A 209 2.94 -2.29 10.94
N GLU A 210 2.61 -1.05 11.27
CA GLU A 210 1.64 -0.74 12.31
C GLU A 210 0.63 0.27 11.79
N SER A 211 -0.63 -0.16 11.62
CA SER A 211 -1.69 0.62 10.98
C SER A 211 -2.88 0.85 11.90
N GLY A 212 -3.50 2.02 11.79
CA GLY A 212 -4.74 2.33 12.49
C GLY A 212 -5.26 3.72 12.18
N PRO A 213 -6.46 4.06 12.69
CA PRO A 213 -7.04 5.37 12.51
C PRO A 213 -6.13 6.46 13.11
N LYS A 214 -6.01 7.58 12.42
CA LYS A 214 -5.23 8.73 12.91
C LYS A 214 -5.77 9.20 14.25
N GLY A 215 -4.87 9.37 15.23
CA GLY A 215 -5.21 9.79 16.58
C GLY A 215 -5.79 8.69 17.47
N SER A 216 -5.89 7.46 16.99
CA SER A 216 -6.26 6.29 17.79
C SER A 216 -5.02 5.57 18.30
N SER A 217 -5.12 5.02 19.52
CA SER A 217 -4.17 4.06 20.06
C SER A 217 -4.49 2.62 19.63
N ASP A 218 -5.66 2.39 19.04
CA ASP A 218 -6.06 1.08 18.53
C ASP A 218 -5.42 0.87 17.15
N ARG A 219 -4.24 0.25 17.16
CA ARG A 219 -3.45 -0.02 15.97
C ARG A 219 -3.18 -1.51 15.85
N GLN A 220 -3.21 -1.99 14.63
CA GLN A 220 -2.87 -3.34 14.27
C GLN A 220 -1.40 -3.39 13.89
N LYS A 221 -0.65 -4.29 14.49
CA LYS A 221 0.75 -4.53 14.13
C LYS A 221 0.86 -5.81 13.31
N VAL A 222 1.54 -5.74 12.18
CA VAL A 222 1.94 -6.90 11.40
C VAL A 222 3.45 -7.01 11.45
N GLN A 223 3.95 -8.18 11.84
CA GLN A 223 5.36 -8.54 11.76
C GLN A 223 5.49 -9.68 10.76
N PHE A 224 6.04 -9.39 9.59
CA PHE A 224 6.35 -10.41 8.60
C PHE A 224 7.66 -11.11 8.95
N GLU A 225 7.67 -12.41 8.75
CA GLU A 225 8.82 -13.30 8.98
C GLU A 225 9.48 -13.72 7.67
N THR A 226 8.68 -13.73 6.59
CA THR A 226 9.17 -14.10 5.25
C THR A 226 8.56 -13.20 4.19
N ALA A 227 9.36 -12.91 3.15
CA ALA A 227 8.95 -12.20 1.95
C ALA A 227 9.43 -12.97 0.70
N GLU A 228 8.53 -13.19 -0.24
CA GLU A 228 8.79 -13.87 -1.50
C GLU A 228 8.31 -12.99 -2.65
N ILE A 229 9.16 -12.82 -3.66
CA ILE A 229 8.85 -12.01 -4.85
C ILE A 229 8.69 -12.94 -6.05
N ASN A 230 7.75 -12.63 -6.94
CA ASN A 230 7.51 -13.35 -8.18
C ASN A 230 7.15 -14.83 -8.01
N LEU A 231 6.47 -15.16 -6.92
CA LEU A 231 5.94 -16.49 -6.68
C LEU A 231 4.94 -16.88 -7.78
N VAL A 232 5.07 -18.08 -8.28
CA VAL A 232 4.07 -18.66 -9.21
C VAL A 232 2.80 -18.97 -8.41
N THR A 233 1.71 -18.32 -8.75
CA THR A 233 0.43 -18.46 -8.06
C THR A 233 -0.68 -18.65 -9.09
N ASP A 234 -1.60 -19.58 -8.81
CA ASP A 234 -2.84 -19.73 -9.56
C ASP A 234 -3.78 -18.56 -9.22
N ASP A 235 -4.22 -17.83 -10.24
CA ASP A 235 -5.08 -16.65 -10.07
C ASP A 235 -6.48 -16.98 -9.52
N THR A 236 -6.88 -18.25 -9.57
CA THR A 236 -8.15 -18.70 -9.00
C THR A 236 -8.26 -18.45 -7.50
N VAL A 237 -7.12 -18.32 -6.78
CA VAL A 237 -7.12 -18.01 -5.33
C VAL A 237 -7.66 -16.61 -5.01
N PHE A 238 -7.71 -15.71 -5.99
CA PHE A 238 -8.25 -14.36 -5.83
C PHE A 238 -9.74 -14.28 -6.17
N HIS A 239 -10.25 -15.25 -6.96
CA HIS A 239 -11.63 -15.23 -7.43
C HIS A 239 -12.61 -15.60 -6.32
N PHE A 240 -13.84 -15.08 -6.44
CA PHE A 240 -14.94 -15.47 -5.56
C PHE A 240 -15.13 -17.00 -5.60
N PRO A 241 -15.09 -17.71 -4.46
CA PRO A 241 -15.19 -19.16 -4.44
C PRO A 241 -16.53 -19.64 -4.99
N ALA A 242 -16.51 -20.75 -5.75
CA ALA A 242 -17.75 -21.41 -6.15
C ALA A 242 -18.47 -21.96 -4.91
N ILE A 243 -19.71 -21.55 -4.70
CA ILE A 243 -20.55 -22.07 -3.61
C ILE A 243 -20.98 -23.49 -3.99
N PRO A 244 -20.63 -24.53 -3.20
CA PRO A 244 -21.12 -25.88 -3.47
C PRO A 244 -22.66 -25.89 -3.46
N GLY A 245 -23.29 -26.19 -4.57
CA GLY A 245 -24.73 -26.21 -4.73
C GLY A 245 -25.30 -25.24 -5.77
N ASN A 246 -24.55 -24.23 -6.21
CA ASN A 246 -24.96 -23.31 -7.27
C ASN A 246 -24.29 -23.61 -8.63
N ALA A 247 -23.85 -24.85 -8.87
CA ALA A 247 -23.39 -25.25 -10.19
C ALA A 247 -24.57 -25.12 -11.17
N PRO A 248 -24.41 -24.43 -12.34
CA PRO A 248 -25.46 -24.43 -13.35
C PRO A 248 -25.82 -25.89 -13.72
N PRO A 249 -27.10 -26.20 -13.93
CA PRO A 249 -27.51 -27.55 -14.32
C PRO A 249 -26.68 -27.98 -15.52
N ARG A 250 -26.05 -29.16 -15.43
CA ARG A 250 -25.34 -29.72 -16.58
C ARG A 250 -26.28 -29.76 -17.77
N PRO A 251 -25.84 -29.34 -18.97
CA PRO A 251 -26.68 -29.48 -20.16
C PRO A 251 -27.05 -30.95 -20.29
N VAL A 252 -28.34 -31.20 -20.30
CA VAL A 252 -28.89 -32.55 -20.58
C VAL A 252 -28.55 -32.82 -22.03
N THR A 253 -27.54 -33.62 -22.29
CA THR A 253 -27.31 -34.20 -23.61
C THR A 253 -28.47 -35.14 -23.87
N SER A 254 -29.45 -34.70 -24.67
CA SER A 254 -30.49 -35.56 -25.20
C SER A 254 -29.84 -36.60 -26.11
N GLY A 255 -29.63 -37.79 -25.56
CA GLY A 255 -29.26 -38.94 -26.34
C GLY A 255 -30.41 -39.23 -27.30
N ARG A 256 -30.26 -38.86 -28.57
CA ARG A 256 -31.04 -39.40 -29.66
C ARG A 256 -30.39 -40.73 -30.02
N GLU A 257 -30.87 -41.80 -29.44
CA GLU A 257 -30.69 -43.12 -30.03
C GLU A 257 -31.43 -43.15 -31.37
N LEU A 258 -30.69 -43.21 -32.45
CA LEU A 258 -31.24 -43.64 -33.74
C LEU A 258 -31.12 -45.16 -33.77
N HIS A 259 -32.25 -45.81 -33.58
CA HIS A 259 -32.46 -47.20 -34.06
C HIS A 259 -32.65 -47.17 -35.56
N GLU A 260 -31.79 -47.85 -36.29
CA GLU A 260 -32.04 -48.66 -37.45
C GLU A 260 -31.04 -49.81 -37.52
#